data_23512ea77a665202775e003b63e51e1f
#
_entry.id   23512ea77a665202775e003b63e51e1f
#
_cell.length_a   1.000
_cell.length_b   1.000
_cell.length_c   1.000
_cell.angle_alpha   90.00
_cell.angle_beta   90.00
_cell.angle_gamma   90.00
#
_symmetry.space_group_name_H-M   'P 1'
#
loop_
_entity.id
_entity.type
_entity.pdbx_description
1 polymer ?
#
loop_
_entity_poly.entity_id
_entity_poly.type
_entity_poly.pdbx_seq_one_letter_code
_entity_poly.pdbx_strand_id
1 'polypeptide(L)'
;MFLRPKHIMLSALQRFRLGACAVLCVWLLAACALEPADDTPADSKPTANDDRLLILCEGLWGMNNASLSLLDHGVLTNHWFRQQNPGERLGDTANDILQVNDTLIAISVNWSNIVQYIRPDGTAIAATENIPNNRRMATDHRGYLYVTSYADHGYVAKIDLTTKLVVDTCHVGYEPEGIAYYDGRLYVANTGGYSTQTQDHGYEQIISVVDAQTMRELRRIDTGCKNLYGKVAQWREWLCINAAGDMYNTPPHTVVLNMASEEFRVFDFPSTYCCAAQGRFYCLGSAYSHLTGKYTFSTHTIALPSLSASEGLAGYSAAEPTIASMQSPYALYISPRSAHMYASDARAYATNGYVYEFSPTGTLLNRYLLRGVNPSVFVAL
;
A
#
# COMPACT_ATOMS: atom_id res chain seq x y z
N MET A 1 -16.41 50.94 54.72
CA MET A 1 -17.02 50.05 55.67
C MET A 1 -17.42 48.77 54.91
N PHE A 2 -16.93 47.62 55.35
CA PHE A 2 -17.09 46.25 54.80
C PHE A 2 -16.15 45.85 53.66
N LEU A 3 -15.05 45.26 54.07
CA LEU A 3 -14.14 44.43 53.28
C LEU A 3 -14.74 43.05 53.00
N ARG A 4 -14.57 42.57 51.77
CA ARG A 4 -14.94 41.21 51.32
C ARG A 4 -13.74 40.27 51.44
N PRO A 5 -13.91 38.99 51.76
CA PRO A 5 -12.89 37.97 51.60
C PRO A 5 -13.02 37.30 50.22
N LYS A 6 -12.01 37.51 49.35
CA LYS A 6 -11.88 36.85 48.04
C LYS A 6 -10.67 35.91 47.99
N HIS A 7 -10.50 35.01 48.93
CA HIS A 7 -9.29 34.16 48.92
C HIS A 7 -9.47 32.68 49.28
N ILE A 8 -10.67 32.12 49.19
CA ILE A 8 -10.84 30.69 49.55
C ILE A 8 -11.25 29.78 48.39
N MET A 9 -11.54 30.30 47.19
CA MET A 9 -12.04 29.49 46.07
C MET A 9 -10.99 29.06 45.06
N LEU A 10 -9.74 29.56 45.14
CA LEU A 10 -8.68 29.21 44.17
C LEU A 10 -7.88 27.94 44.56
N SER A 11 -7.89 27.51 45.80
CA SER A 11 -7.07 26.38 46.25
C SER A 11 -7.69 25.00 45.97
N ALA A 12 -9.02 24.92 45.81
CA ALA A 12 -9.71 23.64 45.57
C ALA A 12 -9.63 23.25 44.09
N LEU A 13 -9.70 24.21 43.15
CA LEU A 13 -9.60 23.93 41.71
C LEU A 13 -8.17 23.54 41.25
N GLN A 14 -7.13 24.07 41.90
CA GLN A 14 -5.74 23.72 41.59
C GLN A 14 -5.38 22.30 42.08
N ARG A 15 -5.92 21.86 43.22
CA ARG A 15 -5.68 20.48 43.71
C ARG A 15 -6.42 19.42 42.90
N PHE A 16 -7.56 19.77 42.29
CA PHE A 16 -8.30 18.86 41.40
C PHE A 16 -7.62 18.70 40.03
N ARG A 17 -6.97 19.76 39.50
CA ARG A 17 -6.23 19.69 38.23
C ARG A 17 -4.92 18.91 38.34
N LEU A 18 -4.22 18.98 39.46
CA LEU A 18 -3.00 18.20 39.71
C LEU A 18 -3.30 16.71 39.93
N GLY A 19 -4.40 16.35 40.56
CA GLY A 19 -4.82 14.95 40.74
C GLY A 19 -5.28 14.31 39.43
N ALA A 20 -5.99 15.03 38.56
CA ALA A 20 -6.44 14.54 37.27
C ALA A 20 -5.30 14.34 36.27
N CYS A 21 -4.29 15.22 36.26
CA CYS A 21 -3.09 15.04 35.43
C CYS A 21 -2.22 13.86 35.90
N ALA A 22 -2.09 13.63 37.20
CA ALA A 22 -1.30 12.50 37.74
C ALA A 22 -1.96 11.15 37.41
N VAL A 23 -3.28 11.06 37.48
CA VAL A 23 -4.02 9.83 37.12
C VAL A 23 -3.98 9.60 35.59
N LEU A 24 -4.08 10.65 34.76
CA LEU A 24 -3.96 10.52 33.32
C LEU A 24 -2.55 10.10 32.87
N CYS A 25 -1.49 10.61 33.52
CA CYS A 25 -0.11 10.21 33.24
C CYS A 25 0.18 8.76 33.65
N VAL A 26 -0.43 8.24 34.71
CA VAL A 26 -0.28 6.83 35.12
C VAL A 26 -0.98 5.88 34.15
N TRP A 27 -2.11 6.28 33.56
CA TRP A 27 -2.78 5.48 32.53
C TRP A 27 -2.04 5.50 31.19
N LEU A 28 -1.37 6.59 30.83
CA LEU A 28 -0.55 6.67 29.61
C LEU A 28 0.77 5.89 29.74
N LEU A 29 1.31 5.72 30.94
CA LEU A 29 2.51 4.90 31.16
C LEU A 29 2.19 3.39 31.26
N ALA A 30 0.96 3.02 31.64
CA ALA A 30 0.53 1.63 31.63
C ALA A 30 0.19 1.09 30.24
N ALA A 31 -0.09 1.97 29.25
CA ALA A 31 -0.34 1.56 27.87
C ALA A 31 0.93 1.20 27.07
N CYS A 32 2.13 1.52 27.60
CA CYS A 32 3.40 1.16 26.94
C CYS A 32 4.01 -0.17 27.42
N ALA A 33 3.36 -0.94 28.29
CA ALA A 33 4.01 -2.04 28.98
C ALA A 33 3.31 -3.41 28.89
N LEU A 34 2.42 -3.63 27.93
CA LEU A 34 1.87 -4.97 27.71
C LEU A 34 1.77 -5.25 26.19
N GLU A 35 2.89 -5.49 25.55
CA GLU A 35 2.85 -6.42 24.43
C GLU A 35 2.56 -7.81 25.08
N PRO A 36 1.51 -8.52 24.63
CA PRO A 36 1.32 -9.89 25.07
C PRO A 36 2.59 -10.67 24.71
N ALA A 37 3.09 -11.46 25.67
CA ALA A 37 4.20 -12.37 25.41
C ALA A 37 3.92 -13.12 24.12
N ASP A 38 4.84 -13.03 23.17
CA ASP A 38 4.76 -13.70 21.88
C ASP A 38 4.92 -15.21 22.16
N ASP A 39 3.80 -15.91 22.31
CA ASP A 39 3.75 -17.38 22.31
C ASP A 39 4.03 -17.89 20.88
N THR A 40 5.15 -17.47 20.32
CA THR A 40 5.66 -18.05 19.08
C THR A 40 6.20 -19.43 19.42
N PRO A 41 5.69 -20.49 18.81
CA PRO A 41 6.42 -21.76 18.81
C PRO A 41 7.79 -21.49 18.20
N ALA A 42 8.84 -21.66 19.00
CA ALA A 42 10.20 -21.57 18.52
C ALA A 42 10.41 -22.65 17.44
N ASP A 43 11.14 -22.24 16.38
CA ASP A 43 11.86 -23.14 15.47
C ASP A 43 11.06 -24.11 14.59
N SER A 44 10.32 -23.59 13.62
CA SER A 44 10.32 -24.23 12.33
C SER A 44 11.61 -23.84 11.60
N LYS A 45 12.51 -24.79 11.38
CA LYS A 45 13.70 -24.60 10.54
C LYS A 45 13.22 -24.03 9.21
N PRO A 46 13.75 -22.86 8.72
CA PRO A 46 13.30 -22.30 7.45
C PRO A 46 13.45 -23.36 6.37
N THR A 47 12.38 -23.67 5.66
CA THR A 47 12.50 -24.40 4.40
C THR A 47 13.26 -23.49 3.46
N ALA A 48 14.40 -23.96 2.95
CA ALA A 48 15.24 -23.18 2.05
C ALA A 48 14.41 -22.74 0.84
N ASN A 49 14.21 -21.46 0.74
CA ASN A 49 13.55 -20.80 -0.37
C ASN A 49 14.56 -19.79 -0.95
N ASP A 50 14.67 -19.75 -2.27
CA ASP A 50 15.65 -18.90 -2.96
C ASP A 50 15.13 -17.47 -3.19
N ASP A 51 14.00 -17.09 -2.56
CA ASP A 51 13.45 -15.76 -2.72
C ASP A 51 14.26 -14.74 -1.92
N ARG A 52 14.48 -13.61 -2.56
CA ARG A 52 14.95 -12.38 -1.94
C ARG A 52 13.90 -11.31 -2.17
N LEU A 53 13.27 -10.86 -1.09
CA LEU A 53 12.15 -9.93 -1.15
C LEU A 53 12.44 -8.68 -0.32
N LEU A 54 12.25 -7.53 -0.91
CA LEU A 54 12.08 -6.28 -0.18
C LEU A 54 10.62 -6.15 0.25
N ILE A 55 10.43 -5.80 1.51
CA ILE A 55 9.10 -5.61 2.12
C ILE A 55 9.02 -4.16 2.60
N LEU A 56 8.18 -3.37 1.93
CA LEU A 56 7.92 -1.99 2.29
C LEU A 56 6.84 -1.93 3.37
N CYS A 57 7.16 -1.24 4.46
CA CYS A 57 6.19 -0.85 5.48
C CYS A 57 5.94 0.66 5.35
N GLU A 58 4.68 1.04 5.15
CA GLU A 58 4.30 2.44 4.93
C GLU A 58 4.68 3.35 6.10
N GLY A 59 4.60 2.83 7.31
CA GLY A 59 4.69 3.62 8.53
C GLY A 59 3.37 4.29 8.88
N LEU A 60 3.45 5.32 9.71
CA LEU A 60 2.30 6.13 10.14
C LEU A 60 2.54 7.58 9.72
N TRP A 61 1.48 8.19 9.20
CA TRP A 61 1.48 9.59 8.81
C TRP A 61 1.95 10.52 9.95
N GLY A 62 2.91 11.40 9.64
CA GLY A 62 3.52 12.33 10.59
C GLY A 62 4.56 11.71 11.53
N MET A 63 4.85 10.40 11.43
CA MET A 63 5.76 9.71 12.34
C MET A 63 7.16 9.50 11.76
N ASN A 64 7.37 9.77 10.48
CA ASN A 64 8.66 9.59 9.80
C ASN A 64 9.28 8.19 10.07
N ASN A 65 8.45 7.15 9.99
CA ASN A 65 8.78 5.78 10.36
C ASN A 65 8.50 4.74 9.28
N ALA A 66 8.37 5.16 8.01
CA ALA A 66 8.41 4.24 6.90
C ALA A 66 9.70 3.40 6.95
N SER A 67 9.61 2.12 6.59
CA SER A 67 10.75 1.22 6.70
C SER A 67 10.75 0.19 5.57
N LEU A 68 11.95 -0.29 5.25
CA LEU A 68 12.20 -1.35 4.30
C LEU A 68 12.89 -2.51 5.03
N SER A 69 12.34 -3.71 4.89
CA SER A 69 12.92 -4.96 5.39
C SER A 69 13.34 -5.84 4.22
N LEU A 70 14.34 -6.68 4.42
CA LEU A 70 14.78 -7.70 3.47
C LEU A 70 14.48 -9.08 4.05
N LEU A 71 13.76 -9.89 3.30
CA LEU A 71 13.64 -11.33 3.51
C LEU A 71 14.53 -12.01 2.48
N ASP A 72 15.60 -12.66 2.94
CA ASP A 72 16.62 -13.29 2.10
C ASP A 72 16.77 -14.76 2.50
N HIS A 73 16.38 -15.68 1.61
CA HIS A 73 16.44 -17.14 1.85
C HIS A 73 15.79 -17.54 3.19
N GLY A 74 14.63 -16.95 3.52
CA GLY A 74 13.92 -17.21 4.78
C GLY A 74 14.46 -16.48 6.01
N VAL A 75 15.48 -15.62 5.85
CA VAL A 75 16.04 -14.81 6.94
C VAL A 75 15.55 -13.38 6.81
N LEU A 76 14.82 -12.91 7.82
CA LEU A 76 14.30 -11.54 7.86
C LEU A 76 15.32 -10.58 8.48
N THR A 77 15.67 -9.53 7.74
CA THR A 77 16.42 -8.38 8.23
C THR A 77 15.52 -7.15 8.28
N ASN A 78 15.09 -6.78 9.48
CA ASN A 78 14.27 -5.59 9.71
C ASN A 78 15.07 -4.31 9.54
N HIS A 79 14.42 -3.21 9.13
CA HIS A 79 15.05 -1.90 8.93
C HIS A 79 16.24 -1.93 7.98
N TRP A 80 16.15 -2.73 6.93
CA TRP A 80 17.21 -2.94 5.95
C TRP A 80 17.78 -1.65 5.37
N PHE A 81 16.91 -0.72 4.92
CA PHE A 81 17.35 0.58 4.40
C PHE A 81 18.25 1.31 5.39
N ARG A 82 17.86 1.38 6.66
CA ARG A 82 18.62 2.08 7.71
C ARG A 82 19.95 1.40 8.03
N GLN A 83 20.02 0.09 7.89
CA GLN A 83 21.28 -0.64 8.10
C GLN A 83 22.27 -0.37 6.98
N GLN A 84 21.80 -0.23 5.73
CA GLN A 84 22.64 0.09 4.59
C GLN A 84 23.01 1.59 4.51
N ASN A 85 22.24 2.46 5.19
CA ASN A 85 22.42 3.92 5.18
C ASN A 85 22.42 4.46 6.63
N PRO A 86 23.56 4.28 7.36
CA PRO A 86 23.65 4.69 8.76
C PRO A 86 23.39 6.18 8.94
N GLY A 87 22.44 6.51 9.84
CA GLY A 87 22.02 7.90 10.10
C GLY A 87 20.85 8.38 9.27
N GLU A 88 20.49 7.68 8.18
CA GLU A 88 19.37 8.06 7.31
C GLU A 88 18.09 7.33 7.69
N ARG A 89 16.95 7.95 7.33
CA ARG A 89 15.62 7.36 7.41
C ARG A 89 15.01 7.31 6.01
N LEU A 90 14.16 6.32 5.77
CA LEU A 90 13.44 6.22 4.49
C LEU A 90 12.49 7.40 4.29
N GLY A 91 11.86 7.86 5.37
CA GLY A 91 10.95 8.99 5.36
C GLY A 91 9.59 8.70 5.99
N ASP A 92 8.62 9.53 5.64
CA ASP A 92 7.26 9.48 6.18
C ASP A 92 6.27 8.97 5.13
N THR A 93 5.56 7.91 5.46
CA THR A 93 4.49 7.29 4.66
C THR A 93 4.95 6.87 3.25
N ALA A 94 5.65 5.74 3.17
CA ALA A 94 6.07 5.18 1.88
C ALA A 94 4.94 4.37 1.24
N ASN A 95 4.44 4.80 0.09
CA ASN A 95 3.27 4.21 -0.55
C ASN A 95 3.59 3.12 -1.57
N ASP A 96 4.73 3.19 -2.23
CA ASP A 96 5.07 2.24 -3.29
C ASP A 96 6.57 1.98 -3.37
N ILE A 97 6.91 0.79 -3.85
CA ILE A 97 8.27 0.39 -4.21
C ILE A 97 8.22 -0.35 -5.53
N LEU A 98 9.13 -0.02 -6.44
CA LEU A 98 9.21 -0.58 -7.79
C LEU A 98 10.65 -0.87 -8.17
N GLN A 99 10.93 -2.09 -8.63
CA GLN A 99 12.18 -2.38 -9.31
C GLN A 99 12.15 -1.81 -10.72
N VAL A 100 12.98 -0.79 -10.96
CA VAL A 100 13.06 -0.10 -12.26
C VAL A 100 13.85 -0.94 -13.26
N ASN A 101 14.97 -1.50 -12.79
CA ASN A 101 15.82 -2.43 -13.52
C ASN A 101 16.69 -3.22 -12.52
N ASP A 102 17.63 -4.03 -13.00
CA ASP A 102 18.48 -4.89 -12.17
C ASP A 102 19.40 -4.13 -11.19
N THR A 103 19.56 -2.81 -11.36
CA THR A 103 20.47 -1.98 -10.55
C THR A 103 19.79 -0.86 -9.80
N LEU A 104 18.50 -0.62 -10.05
CA LEU A 104 17.79 0.53 -9.55
C LEU A 104 16.39 0.17 -9.05
N ILE A 105 16.10 0.57 -7.83
CA ILE A 105 14.80 0.47 -7.18
C ILE A 105 14.35 1.87 -6.80
N ALA A 106 13.09 2.21 -7.07
CA ALA A 106 12.45 3.46 -6.70
C ALA A 106 11.43 3.22 -5.57
N ILE A 107 11.37 4.15 -4.62
CA ILE A 107 10.44 4.12 -3.49
C ILE A 107 9.72 5.48 -3.42
N SER A 108 8.41 5.47 -3.58
CA SER A 108 7.55 6.65 -3.43
C SER A 108 7.30 6.90 -1.95
N VAL A 109 7.79 8.03 -1.42
CA VAL A 109 7.66 8.41 0.00
C VAL A 109 6.77 9.63 0.09
N ASN A 110 5.50 9.39 0.31
CA ASN A 110 4.39 10.32 0.12
C ASN A 110 4.54 11.61 0.92
N TRP A 111 4.61 11.52 2.25
CA TRP A 111 4.65 12.70 3.12
C TRP A 111 6.01 13.38 3.17
N SER A 112 7.05 12.69 2.72
CA SER A 112 8.37 13.29 2.48
C SER A 112 8.47 13.99 1.13
N ASN A 113 7.46 13.86 0.25
CA ASN A 113 7.39 14.47 -1.08
C ASN A 113 8.54 14.08 -2.01
N ILE A 114 9.09 12.87 -1.85
CA ILE A 114 10.25 12.38 -2.61
C ILE A 114 9.98 11.03 -3.26
N VAL A 115 10.75 10.75 -4.31
CA VAL A 115 11.00 9.39 -4.76
C VAL A 115 12.45 9.05 -4.43
N GLN A 116 12.66 8.15 -3.48
CA GLN A 116 13.97 7.66 -3.06
C GLN A 116 14.46 6.58 -4.03
N TYR A 117 15.71 6.64 -4.45
CA TYR A 117 16.35 5.60 -5.27
C TYR A 117 17.40 4.85 -4.45
N ILE A 118 17.38 3.53 -4.56
CA ILE A 118 18.33 2.63 -3.92
C ILE A 118 18.88 1.59 -4.90
N ARG A 119 20.02 1.01 -4.59
CA ARG A 119 20.51 -0.22 -5.22
C ARG A 119 19.83 -1.46 -4.62
N PRO A 120 19.93 -2.63 -5.29
CA PRO A 120 19.46 -3.90 -4.72
C PRO A 120 20.12 -4.31 -3.40
N ASP A 121 21.28 -3.75 -3.07
CA ASP A 121 21.96 -3.92 -1.78
C ASP A 121 21.42 -2.98 -0.68
N GLY A 122 20.41 -2.16 -0.98
CA GLY A 122 19.77 -1.22 -0.05
C GLY A 122 20.45 0.15 0.05
N THR A 123 21.61 0.34 -0.63
CA THR A 123 22.35 1.62 -0.59
C THR A 123 21.57 2.72 -1.30
N ALA A 124 21.32 3.83 -0.62
CA ALA A 124 20.71 5.03 -1.20
C ALA A 124 21.63 5.66 -2.28
N ILE A 125 21.03 6.10 -3.38
CA ILE A 125 21.75 6.71 -4.50
C ILE A 125 21.42 8.19 -4.63
N ALA A 126 20.12 8.51 -4.66
CA ALA A 126 19.58 9.84 -4.92
C ALA A 126 18.11 9.90 -4.53
N ALA A 127 17.52 11.08 -4.55
CA ALA A 127 16.09 11.27 -4.50
C ALA A 127 15.63 12.27 -5.57
N THR A 128 14.43 12.08 -6.12
CA THR A 128 13.70 13.14 -6.82
C THR A 128 12.85 13.84 -5.78
N GLU A 129 13.05 15.14 -5.62
CA GLU A 129 12.36 15.97 -4.65
C GLU A 129 11.15 16.69 -5.25
N ASN A 130 10.31 17.26 -4.40
CA ASN A 130 9.20 18.13 -4.77
C ASN A 130 8.12 17.44 -5.63
N ILE A 131 7.79 16.18 -5.31
CA ILE A 131 6.59 15.53 -5.80
C ILE A 131 5.61 15.39 -4.63
N PRO A 132 4.86 16.45 -4.29
CA PRO A 132 3.99 16.45 -3.12
C PRO A 132 2.89 15.41 -3.28
N ASN A 133 2.57 14.75 -2.16
CA ASN A 133 1.51 13.74 -2.09
C ASN A 133 1.61 12.67 -3.19
N ASN A 134 2.85 12.20 -3.47
CA ASN A 134 3.09 11.15 -4.46
C ASN A 134 2.50 9.81 -4.02
N ARG A 135 2.06 9.00 -4.99
CA ARG A 135 1.33 7.76 -4.70
C ARG A 135 2.01 6.53 -5.31
N ARG A 136 1.63 6.14 -6.51
CA ARG A 136 2.07 4.91 -7.17
C ARG A 136 2.97 5.22 -8.35
N MET A 137 3.71 4.20 -8.76
CA MET A 137 4.73 4.35 -9.79
C MET A 137 4.58 3.31 -10.90
N ALA A 138 4.95 3.72 -12.12
CA ALA A 138 5.15 2.83 -13.26
C ALA A 138 6.44 3.22 -14.00
N THR A 139 7.07 2.29 -14.72
CA THR A 139 8.25 2.57 -15.54
C THR A 139 8.04 2.07 -16.97
N ASP A 140 8.65 2.75 -17.94
CA ASP A 140 8.73 2.29 -19.33
C ASP A 140 9.89 1.30 -19.54
N HIS A 141 10.70 1.03 -18.52
CA HIS A 141 11.93 0.22 -18.59
C HIS A 141 12.95 0.71 -19.63
N ARG A 142 12.82 1.96 -20.10
CA ARG A 142 13.67 2.56 -21.14
C ARG A 142 14.36 3.84 -20.68
N GLY A 143 13.99 4.41 -19.57
CA GLY A 143 14.62 5.60 -19.04
C GLY A 143 13.73 6.55 -18.27
N TYR A 144 12.44 6.26 -18.16
CA TYR A 144 11.50 7.09 -17.43
C TYR A 144 10.74 6.34 -16.34
N LEU A 145 10.49 7.05 -15.25
CA LEU A 145 9.59 6.69 -14.19
C LEU A 145 8.41 7.66 -14.16
N TYR A 146 7.21 7.13 -13.97
CA TYR A 146 5.99 7.90 -13.88
C TYR A 146 5.40 7.74 -12.49
N VAL A 147 5.00 8.86 -11.88
CA VAL A 147 4.54 8.90 -10.48
C VAL A 147 3.23 9.67 -10.41
N THR A 148 2.18 9.06 -9.87
CA THR A 148 0.93 9.74 -9.58
C THR A 148 1.06 10.63 -8.34
N SER A 149 0.36 11.76 -8.34
CA SER A 149 0.32 12.70 -7.23
C SER A 149 -1.10 13.25 -7.05
N TYR A 150 -1.53 13.37 -5.80
CA TYR A 150 -2.81 13.99 -5.43
C TYR A 150 -2.77 15.52 -5.43
N ALA A 151 -1.58 16.12 -5.50
CA ALA A 151 -1.45 17.58 -5.52
C ALA A 151 -2.02 18.18 -6.81
N ASP A 152 -2.31 19.49 -6.79
CA ASP A 152 -2.79 20.25 -7.95
C ASP A 152 -3.98 19.60 -8.68
N HIS A 153 -4.95 19.05 -7.94
CA HIS A 153 -6.12 18.34 -8.45
C HIS A 153 -5.81 17.02 -9.18
N GLY A 154 -4.60 16.51 -9.08
CA GLY A 154 -4.18 15.23 -9.64
C GLY A 154 -3.33 15.36 -10.91
N TYR A 155 -2.14 14.79 -10.84
CA TYR A 155 -1.25 14.72 -12.01
C TYR A 155 -0.37 13.46 -11.98
N VAL A 156 0.24 13.16 -13.12
CA VAL A 156 1.35 12.23 -13.27
C VAL A 156 2.62 13.02 -13.54
N ALA A 157 3.66 12.79 -12.75
CA ALA A 157 5.01 13.30 -13.00
C ALA A 157 5.80 12.30 -13.84
N LYS A 158 6.53 12.77 -14.87
CA LYS A 158 7.52 12.02 -15.63
C LYS A 158 8.91 12.38 -15.13
N ILE A 159 9.66 11.39 -14.70
CA ILE A 159 11.02 11.55 -14.17
C ILE A 159 12.01 10.90 -15.13
N ASP A 160 13.03 11.63 -15.53
CA ASP A 160 14.18 11.09 -16.23
C ASP A 160 15.08 10.30 -15.26
N LEU A 161 15.27 9.02 -15.52
CA LEU A 161 16.02 8.14 -14.62
C LEU A 161 17.55 8.37 -14.67
N THR A 162 18.06 9.12 -15.62
CA THR A 162 19.47 9.51 -15.67
C THR A 162 19.73 10.68 -14.74
N THR A 163 18.91 11.72 -14.86
CA THR A 163 19.07 12.96 -14.08
C THR A 163 18.38 12.93 -12.74
N LYS A 164 17.38 12.05 -12.54
CA LYS A 164 16.48 11.99 -11.38
C LYS A 164 15.64 13.26 -11.22
N LEU A 165 15.40 13.98 -12.30
CA LEU A 165 14.58 15.20 -12.29
C LEU A 165 13.23 14.95 -12.96
N VAL A 166 12.20 15.65 -12.46
CA VAL A 166 10.91 15.73 -13.13
C VAL A 166 11.13 16.53 -14.42
N VAL A 167 10.82 15.93 -15.56
CA VAL A 167 11.00 16.55 -16.90
C VAL A 167 9.69 16.96 -17.54
N ASP A 168 8.56 16.40 -17.09
CA ASP A 168 7.23 16.74 -17.60
C ASP A 168 6.15 16.31 -16.62
N THR A 169 4.92 16.82 -16.79
CA THR A 169 3.74 16.46 -16.00
C THR A 169 2.49 16.42 -16.89
N CYS A 170 1.52 15.59 -16.51
CA CYS A 170 0.20 15.54 -17.13
C CYS A 170 -0.88 15.58 -16.07
N HIS A 171 -1.77 16.58 -16.11
CA HIS A 171 -2.99 16.55 -15.30
C HIS A 171 -3.93 15.45 -15.78
N VAL A 172 -4.52 14.73 -14.85
CA VAL A 172 -5.46 13.63 -15.07
C VAL A 172 -6.74 13.85 -14.25
N GLY A 173 -7.43 12.79 -13.84
CA GLY A 173 -8.55 12.92 -12.89
C GLY A 173 -8.10 13.30 -11.48
N TYR A 174 -9.05 13.52 -10.60
CA TYR A 174 -8.80 13.94 -9.22
C TYR A 174 -8.29 12.76 -8.39
N GLU A 175 -7.24 12.99 -7.59
CA GLU A 175 -6.55 12.00 -6.76
C GLU A 175 -6.20 10.69 -7.50
N PRO A 176 -5.31 10.77 -8.52
CA PRO A 176 -4.87 9.60 -9.26
C PRO A 176 -4.06 8.65 -8.37
N GLU A 177 -4.48 7.40 -8.27
CA GLU A 177 -3.86 6.41 -7.40
C GLU A 177 -3.03 5.40 -8.20
N GLY A 178 -3.65 4.35 -8.71
CA GLY A 178 -2.96 3.31 -9.46
C GLY A 178 -2.52 3.75 -10.84
N ILE A 179 -1.34 3.28 -11.29
CA ILE A 179 -0.79 3.58 -12.60
C ILE A 179 -0.12 2.34 -13.20
N ALA A 180 -0.28 2.16 -14.50
CA ALA A 180 0.41 1.13 -15.26
C ALA A 180 0.93 1.72 -16.60
N TYR A 181 2.05 1.17 -17.08
CA TYR A 181 2.59 1.48 -18.40
C TYR A 181 2.37 0.30 -19.35
N TYR A 182 1.84 0.57 -20.54
CA TYR A 182 1.71 -0.42 -21.59
C TYR A 182 1.82 0.26 -22.97
N ASP A 183 2.72 -0.23 -23.80
CA ASP A 183 2.91 0.18 -25.21
C ASP A 183 2.85 1.70 -25.47
N GLY A 184 3.68 2.46 -24.74
CA GLY A 184 3.79 3.92 -24.88
C GLY A 184 2.68 4.71 -24.21
N ARG A 185 1.78 4.08 -23.46
CA ARG A 185 0.66 4.71 -22.74
C ARG A 185 0.71 4.44 -21.26
N LEU A 186 0.21 5.39 -20.50
CA LEU A 186 -0.06 5.24 -19.07
C LEU A 186 -1.58 5.09 -18.87
N TYR A 187 -1.96 4.15 -18.06
CA TYR A 187 -3.33 3.93 -17.61
C TYR A 187 -3.40 4.30 -16.14
N VAL A 188 -4.13 5.35 -15.83
CA VAL A 188 -4.16 5.98 -14.50
C VAL A 188 -5.56 5.86 -13.91
N ALA A 189 -5.67 5.16 -12.79
CA ALA A 189 -6.92 5.00 -12.05
C ALA A 189 -7.14 6.21 -11.14
N ASN A 190 -8.26 6.93 -11.31
CA ASN A 190 -8.58 8.12 -10.52
C ASN A 190 -9.64 7.78 -9.46
N THR A 191 -9.41 8.19 -8.22
CA THR A 191 -10.34 7.92 -7.11
C THR A 191 -11.47 8.94 -7.07
N GLY A 192 -11.22 10.18 -7.52
CA GLY A 192 -12.12 11.31 -7.34
C GLY A 192 -12.04 11.96 -5.98
N GLY A 193 -11.09 11.52 -5.16
CA GLY A 193 -10.83 12.09 -3.85
C GLY A 193 -11.67 11.49 -2.73
N TYR A 194 -11.39 11.97 -1.53
CA TYR A 194 -12.04 11.51 -0.31
C TYR A 194 -13.34 12.28 -0.09
N SER A 195 -14.47 11.58 -0.15
CA SER A 195 -15.76 12.18 0.14
C SER A 195 -16.00 12.23 1.65
N THR A 196 -16.25 13.42 2.18
CA THR A 196 -16.68 13.63 3.58
C THR A 196 -18.10 14.18 3.60
N GLN A 197 -18.74 14.22 4.77
CA GLN A 197 -20.08 14.83 4.92
C GLN A 197 -20.11 16.31 4.53
N THR A 198 -18.95 17.00 4.52
CA THR A 198 -18.83 18.43 4.23
C THR A 198 -18.16 18.72 2.88
N GLN A 199 -17.47 17.75 2.30
CA GLN A 199 -16.82 17.85 1.01
C GLN A 199 -17.10 16.58 0.22
N ASP A 200 -18.02 16.67 -0.71
CA ASP A 200 -18.27 15.62 -1.69
C ASP A 200 -17.57 16.00 -2.99
N HIS A 201 -16.41 15.38 -3.25
CA HIS A 201 -15.73 15.49 -4.54
C HIS A 201 -16.35 14.57 -5.58
N GLY A 202 -17.32 13.73 -5.19
CA GLY A 202 -17.94 12.74 -6.04
C GLY A 202 -16.93 11.76 -6.59
N TYR A 203 -16.73 10.62 -5.93
CA TYR A 203 -15.77 9.62 -6.40
C TYR A 203 -15.80 9.43 -7.91
N GLU A 204 -14.62 9.49 -8.54
CA GLU A 204 -14.48 9.24 -9.97
C GLU A 204 -14.55 7.73 -10.28
N GLN A 205 -14.86 7.43 -11.51
CA GLN A 205 -14.95 6.07 -12.08
C GLN A 205 -14.12 5.94 -13.36
N ILE A 206 -13.13 6.82 -13.50
CA ILE A 206 -12.43 7.10 -14.75
C ILE A 206 -11.00 6.55 -14.69
N ILE A 207 -10.59 5.90 -15.77
CA ILE A 207 -9.19 5.62 -16.07
C ILE A 207 -8.74 6.64 -17.11
N SER A 208 -7.76 7.48 -16.78
CA SER A 208 -7.10 8.37 -17.74
C SER A 208 -6.07 7.60 -18.55
N VAL A 209 -6.11 7.76 -19.87
CA VAL A 209 -5.11 7.20 -20.80
C VAL A 209 -4.21 8.33 -21.28
N VAL A 210 -2.93 8.27 -20.91
CA VAL A 210 -1.95 9.32 -21.20
C VAL A 210 -0.89 8.80 -22.16
N ASP A 211 -0.52 9.60 -23.15
CA ASP A 211 0.64 9.33 -24.00
C ASP A 211 1.93 9.56 -23.18
N ALA A 212 2.70 8.51 -22.96
CA ALA A 212 3.88 8.54 -22.10
C ALA A 212 5.05 9.35 -22.66
N GLN A 213 5.09 9.59 -23.99
CA GLN A 213 6.12 10.38 -24.62
C GLN A 213 5.81 11.88 -24.48
N THR A 214 4.59 12.28 -24.85
CA THR A 214 4.18 13.70 -24.91
C THR A 214 3.53 14.22 -23.65
N MET A 215 3.29 13.34 -22.66
CA MET A 215 2.59 13.64 -21.41
C MET A 215 1.26 14.37 -21.62
N ARG A 216 0.45 13.88 -22.57
CA ARG A 216 -0.89 14.40 -22.85
C ARG A 216 -1.94 13.34 -22.58
N GLU A 217 -3.01 13.71 -21.91
CA GLU A 217 -4.17 12.83 -21.77
C GLU A 217 -4.84 12.67 -23.14
N LEU A 218 -4.91 11.42 -23.61
CA LEU A 218 -5.48 11.08 -24.92
C LEU A 218 -6.99 10.92 -24.83
N ARG A 219 -7.47 10.27 -23.77
CA ARG A 219 -8.88 9.96 -23.52
C ARG A 219 -9.10 9.45 -22.11
N ARG A 220 -10.36 9.26 -21.79
CA ARG A 220 -10.83 8.70 -20.52
C ARG A 220 -11.71 7.48 -20.78
N ILE A 221 -11.50 6.41 -20.00
CA ILE A 221 -12.32 5.21 -20.01
C ILE A 221 -13.21 5.27 -18.77
N ASP A 222 -14.53 5.36 -19.00
CA ASP A 222 -15.52 5.32 -17.92
C ASP A 222 -15.85 3.86 -17.58
N THR A 223 -15.51 3.42 -16.37
CA THR A 223 -15.74 2.05 -15.90
C THR A 223 -17.11 1.83 -15.30
N GLY A 224 -17.83 2.90 -14.98
CA GLY A 224 -19.08 2.86 -14.19
C GLY A 224 -18.88 2.47 -12.72
N CYS A 225 -17.64 2.18 -12.28
CA CYS A 225 -17.32 1.73 -10.93
C CYS A 225 -16.56 2.83 -10.17
N LYS A 226 -17.11 3.28 -9.05
CA LYS A 226 -16.59 4.42 -8.29
C LYS A 226 -15.36 4.11 -7.47
N ASN A 227 -14.50 5.12 -7.29
CA ASN A 227 -13.36 5.11 -6.37
C ASN A 227 -12.32 4.05 -6.77
N LEU A 228 -11.64 4.30 -7.88
CA LEU A 228 -10.58 3.42 -8.40
C LEU A 228 -9.32 3.54 -7.54
N TYR A 229 -9.31 2.89 -6.39
CA TYR A 229 -8.35 3.10 -5.31
C TYR A 229 -7.36 1.95 -5.15
N GLY A 230 -6.12 2.30 -4.84
CA GLY A 230 -5.07 1.37 -4.44
C GLY A 230 -4.06 1.06 -5.55
N LYS A 231 -3.14 0.15 -5.24
CA LYS A 231 -2.16 -0.32 -6.20
C LYS A 231 -2.86 -1.23 -7.22
N VAL A 232 -2.58 -0.99 -8.49
CA VAL A 232 -3.06 -1.86 -9.57
C VAL A 232 -2.11 -3.06 -9.76
N ALA A 233 -2.64 -4.18 -10.24
CA ALA A 233 -1.82 -5.33 -10.61
C ALA A 233 -1.83 -5.49 -12.13
N GLN A 234 -0.64 -5.67 -12.73
CA GLN A 234 -0.47 -5.80 -14.17
C GLN A 234 0.07 -7.19 -14.53
N TRP A 235 -0.53 -7.81 -15.54
CA TRP A 235 -0.04 -9.00 -16.21
C TRP A 235 -0.06 -8.80 -17.71
N ARG A 236 1.09 -8.50 -18.30
CA ARG A 236 1.21 -8.15 -19.73
C ARG A 236 0.27 -6.99 -20.08
N GLU A 237 -0.69 -7.21 -21.02
CA GLU A 237 -1.71 -6.25 -21.42
C GLU A 237 -2.91 -6.13 -20.46
N TRP A 238 -2.96 -6.94 -19.43
CA TRP A 238 -4.08 -6.97 -18.48
C TRP A 238 -3.79 -6.18 -17.22
N LEU A 239 -4.75 -5.39 -16.78
CA LEU A 239 -4.69 -4.55 -15.60
C LEU A 239 -5.86 -4.84 -14.67
N CYS A 240 -5.60 -5.20 -13.42
CA CYS A 240 -6.59 -5.36 -12.38
C CYS A 240 -6.62 -4.12 -11.50
N ILE A 241 -7.82 -3.53 -11.33
CA ILE A 241 -8.05 -2.28 -10.62
C ILE A 241 -9.15 -2.52 -9.60
N ASN A 242 -8.93 -2.12 -8.35
CA ASN A 242 -9.96 -2.12 -7.31
C ASN A 242 -10.80 -0.85 -7.43
N ALA A 243 -12.12 -0.99 -7.43
CA ALA A 243 -13.09 0.08 -7.27
C ALA A 243 -13.72 -0.04 -5.89
N ALA A 244 -13.33 0.82 -4.95
CA ALA A 244 -13.70 0.68 -3.54
C ALA A 244 -15.15 1.08 -3.22
N GLY A 245 -15.88 1.65 -4.19
CA GLY A 245 -17.21 2.18 -3.97
C GLY A 245 -17.21 3.42 -3.08
N ASP A 246 -18.31 3.68 -2.36
CA ASP A 246 -18.45 4.84 -1.47
C ASP A 246 -18.36 4.48 0.03
N MET A 247 -18.14 3.20 0.34
CA MET A 247 -18.12 2.64 1.69
C MET A 247 -19.47 2.75 2.45
N TYR A 248 -20.56 3.16 1.79
CA TYR A 248 -21.91 3.27 2.32
C TYR A 248 -22.89 2.39 1.55
N ASN A 249 -23.30 2.80 0.36
CA ASN A 249 -24.33 2.15 -0.42
C ASN A 249 -23.85 1.61 -1.77
N THR A 250 -22.75 2.16 -2.32
CA THR A 250 -22.16 1.67 -3.54
C THR A 250 -21.15 0.56 -3.21
N PRO A 251 -21.41 -0.69 -3.61
CA PRO A 251 -20.53 -1.80 -3.29
C PRO A 251 -19.19 -1.67 -4.01
N PRO A 252 -18.12 -2.31 -3.48
CA PRO A 252 -16.85 -2.40 -4.17
C PRO A 252 -16.92 -3.40 -5.33
N HIS A 253 -16.11 -3.15 -6.37
CA HIS A 253 -15.98 -3.98 -7.55
C HIS A 253 -14.50 -4.19 -7.91
N THR A 254 -14.26 -5.14 -8.80
CA THR A 254 -12.98 -5.29 -9.50
C THR A 254 -13.16 -5.02 -10.98
N VAL A 255 -12.35 -4.14 -11.52
CA VAL A 255 -12.28 -3.87 -12.96
C VAL A 255 -11.04 -4.53 -13.53
N VAL A 256 -11.19 -5.37 -14.57
CA VAL A 256 -10.06 -5.92 -15.33
C VAL A 256 -10.10 -5.34 -16.72
N LEU A 257 -9.11 -4.51 -17.04
CA LEU A 257 -8.93 -3.84 -18.32
C LEU A 257 -7.90 -4.58 -19.17
N ASN A 258 -8.20 -4.78 -20.45
CA ASN A 258 -7.21 -5.11 -21.47
C ASN A 258 -6.67 -3.79 -22.05
N MET A 259 -5.43 -3.44 -21.75
CA MET A 259 -4.81 -2.17 -22.18
C MET A 259 -4.53 -2.11 -23.70
N ALA A 260 -4.52 -3.26 -24.38
CA ALA A 260 -4.33 -3.29 -25.84
C ALA A 260 -5.63 -3.00 -26.61
N SER A 261 -6.75 -3.58 -26.20
CA SER A 261 -8.07 -3.33 -26.82
C SER A 261 -8.88 -2.23 -26.13
N GLU A 262 -8.53 -1.91 -24.86
CA GLU A 262 -9.25 -1.02 -23.94
C GLU A 262 -10.67 -1.51 -23.56
N GLU A 263 -10.96 -2.77 -23.84
CA GLU A 263 -12.13 -3.43 -23.31
C GLU A 263 -11.91 -3.84 -21.84
N PHE A 264 -12.95 -3.77 -21.04
CA PHE A 264 -12.88 -4.16 -19.63
C PHE A 264 -14.05 -5.03 -19.21
N ARG A 265 -13.85 -5.76 -18.10
CA ARG A 265 -14.87 -6.52 -17.42
C ARG A 265 -14.92 -6.14 -15.95
N VAL A 266 -16.14 -6.05 -15.41
CA VAL A 266 -16.41 -5.77 -13.99
C VAL A 266 -16.80 -7.06 -13.28
N PHE A 267 -16.33 -7.21 -12.03
CA PHE A 267 -16.66 -8.32 -11.15
C PHE A 267 -17.22 -7.76 -9.84
N ASP A 268 -18.21 -8.44 -9.26
CA ASP A 268 -18.95 -8.01 -8.06
C ASP A 268 -18.24 -8.42 -6.75
N PHE A 269 -16.93 -8.18 -6.69
CA PHE A 269 -16.11 -8.37 -5.49
C PHE A 269 -14.94 -7.38 -5.46
N PRO A 270 -14.41 -7.02 -4.27
CA PRO A 270 -13.26 -6.15 -4.15
C PRO A 270 -11.94 -6.85 -4.48
N SER A 271 -10.95 -6.09 -4.95
CA SER A 271 -9.57 -6.53 -5.16
C SER A 271 -8.57 -5.55 -4.53
N THR A 272 -8.85 -5.14 -3.30
CA THR A 272 -8.09 -4.11 -2.57
C THR A 272 -6.59 -4.36 -2.58
N TYR A 273 -6.19 -5.60 -2.42
CA TYR A 273 -4.80 -6.07 -2.55
C TYR A 273 -4.77 -7.18 -3.58
N CYS A 274 -4.25 -6.87 -4.75
CA CYS A 274 -4.19 -7.80 -5.87
C CYS A 274 -2.74 -8.02 -6.29
N CYS A 275 -2.39 -9.26 -6.60
CA CYS A 275 -1.14 -9.57 -7.29
C CYS A 275 -1.41 -10.34 -8.59
N ALA A 276 -0.50 -10.16 -9.54
CA ALA A 276 -0.54 -10.85 -10.82
C ALA A 276 0.56 -11.92 -10.86
N ALA A 277 0.19 -13.17 -11.08
CA ALA A 277 1.12 -14.27 -11.18
C ALA A 277 0.54 -15.41 -12.05
N GLN A 278 1.39 -16.12 -12.77
CA GLN A 278 1.02 -17.36 -13.48
C GLN A 278 -0.22 -17.24 -14.39
N GLY A 279 -0.40 -16.09 -15.05
CA GLY A 279 -1.55 -15.85 -15.91
C GLY A 279 -2.87 -15.67 -15.14
N ARG A 280 -2.81 -15.19 -13.89
CA ARG A 280 -3.97 -14.95 -13.04
C ARG A 280 -3.79 -13.66 -12.23
N PHE A 281 -4.91 -13.09 -11.84
CA PHE A 281 -4.99 -12.14 -10.75
C PHE A 281 -5.49 -12.86 -9.50
N TYR A 282 -4.74 -12.73 -8.41
CA TYR A 282 -5.11 -13.21 -7.08
C TYR A 282 -5.53 -12.00 -6.27
N CYS A 283 -6.79 -11.96 -5.89
CA CYS A 283 -7.42 -10.81 -5.24
C CYS A 283 -7.69 -11.12 -3.78
N LEU A 284 -7.17 -10.29 -2.90
CA LEU A 284 -7.55 -10.21 -1.50
C LEU A 284 -8.39 -8.95 -1.31
N GLY A 285 -9.69 -9.13 -1.23
CA GLY A 285 -10.64 -8.04 -1.06
C GLY A 285 -10.81 -7.65 0.40
N SER A 286 -10.74 -6.37 0.69
CA SER A 286 -11.06 -5.78 1.99
C SER A 286 -12.04 -4.65 1.77
N ALA A 287 -13.24 -4.78 2.28
CA ALA A 287 -14.30 -3.77 2.14
C ALA A 287 -14.75 -3.29 3.52
N TYR A 288 -14.65 -1.98 3.74
CA TYR A 288 -15.16 -1.34 4.95
C TYR A 288 -16.58 -0.79 4.69
N SER A 289 -17.45 -0.91 5.68
CA SER A 289 -18.77 -0.29 5.64
C SER A 289 -18.95 0.69 6.80
N HIS A 290 -19.18 1.96 6.49
CA HIS A 290 -19.53 2.97 7.49
C HIS A 290 -20.89 2.70 8.14
N LEU A 291 -21.79 1.96 7.48
CA LEU A 291 -23.10 1.59 8.02
C LEU A 291 -23.00 0.58 9.16
N THR A 292 -22.04 -0.34 9.08
CA THR A 292 -21.84 -1.40 10.09
C THR A 292 -20.60 -1.19 10.96
N GLY A 293 -19.68 -0.31 10.56
CA GLY A 293 -18.39 -0.11 11.21
C GLY A 293 -17.46 -1.31 11.11
N LYS A 294 -17.64 -2.20 10.12
CA LYS A 294 -16.91 -3.46 9.99
C LYS A 294 -16.22 -3.60 8.65
N TYR A 295 -15.10 -4.33 8.66
CA TYR A 295 -14.47 -4.86 7.46
C TYR A 295 -15.06 -6.23 7.12
N THR A 296 -15.16 -6.51 5.82
CA THR A 296 -15.37 -7.84 5.27
C THR A 296 -14.19 -8.18 4.37
N PHE A 297 -13.74 -9.44 4.42
CA PHE A 297 -12.62 -9.94 3.62
C PHE A 297 -13.10 -11.04 2.70
N SER A 298 -12.56 -11.09 1.50
CA SER A 298 -12.85 -12.13 0.53
C SER A 298 -11.61 -12.42 -0.32
N THR A 299 -11.51 -13.63 -0.85
CA THR A 299 -10.45 -14.02 -1.77
C THR A 299 -11.04 -14.50 -3.08
N HIS A 300 -10.44 -14.07 -4.19
CA HIS A 300 -10.87 -14.48 -5.53
C HIS A 300 -9.67 -14.67 -6.45
N THR A 301 -9.86 -15.46 -7.48
CA THR A 301 -8.89 -15.65 -8.56
C THR A 301 -9.55 -15.38 -9.89
N ILE A 302 -8.91 -14.59 -10.77
CA ILE A 302 -9.35 -14.32 -12.14
C ILE A 302 -8.32 -14.91 -13.11
N ALA A 303 -8.72 -15.85 -13.92
CA ALA A 303 -7.85 -16.48 -14.92
C ALA A 303 -7.77 -15.63 -16.21
N LEU A 304 -6.59 -15.52 -16.80
CA LEU A 304 -6.33 -14.77 -18.03
C LEU A 304 -5.98 -15.71 -19.18
N PRO A 305 -6.39 -15.43 -20.40
CA PRO A 305 -7.18 -14.29 -20.84
C PRO A 305 -8.71 -14.50 -20.76
N SER A 306 -9.18 -15.65 -20.26
CA SER A 306 -10.60 -16.03 -20.27
C SER A 306 -11.50 -15.16 -19.41
N LEU A 307 -10.91 -14.44 -18.45
CA LEU A 307 -11.61 -13.65 -17.44
C LEU A 307 -12.62 -14.48 -16.63
N SER A 308 -12.37 -15.80 -16.48
CA SER A 308 -13.16 -16.63 -15.57
C SER A 308 -12.71 -16.40 -14.13
N ALA A 309 -13.66 -16.02 -13.27
CA ALA A 309 -13.43 -15.80 -11.85
C ALA A 309 -13.91 -16.99 -11.02
N SER A 310 -13.21 -17.26 -9.93
CA SER A 310 -13.60 -18.20 -8.89
C SER A 310 -13.39 -17.61 -7.51
N GLU A 311 -14.18 -18.03 -6.53
CA GLU A 311 -13.87 -17.80 -5.13
C GLU A 311 -12.57 -18.51 -4.74
N GLY A 312 -11.85 -17.91 -3.79
CA GLY A 312 -10.63 -18.45 -3.25
C GLY A 312 -9.38 -18.17 -4.10
N LEU A 313 -8.23 -18.50 -3.52
CA LEU A 313 -6.91 -18.37 -4.14
C LEU A 313 -6.55 -19.69 -4.83
N ALA A 314 -6.81 -19.79 -6.12
CA ALA A 314 -6.61 -21.00 -6.90
C ALA A 314 -5.17 -21.52 -6.81
N GLY A 315 -5.00 -22.76 -6.36
CA GLY A 315 -3.71 -23.38 -6.08
C GLY A 315 -3.18 -23.11 -4.66
N TYR A 316 -3.78 -22.17 -3.91
CA TYR A 316 -3.36 -21.78 -2.55
C TYR A 316 -4.49 -21.92 -1.52
N SER A 317 -5.48 -22.76 -1.75
CA SER A 317 -6.65 -22.89 -0.86
C SER A 317 -6.30 -23.25 0.59
N ALA A 318 -5.19 -23.94 0.82
CA ALA A 318 -4.71 -24.24 2.17
C ALA A 318 -4.25 -23.01 2.96
N ALA A 319 -3.98 -21.87 2.30
CA ALA A 319 -3.62 -20.62 2.94
C ALA A 319 -4.83 -19.82 3.46
N GLU A 320 -6.01 -20.05 2.91
CA GLU A 320 -7.19 -19.24 3.18
C GLU A 320 -7.61 -19.21 4.65
N PRO A 321 -7.60 -20.33 5.42
CA PRO A 321 -7.91 -20.27 6.84
C PRO A 321 -6.96 -19.36 7.64
N THR A 322 -5.66 -19.36 7.27
CA THR A 322 -4.68 -18.48 7.89
C THR A 322 -4.94 -17.02 7.53
N ILE A 323 -5.17 -16.73 6.24
CA ILE A 323 -5.49 -15.37 5.78
C ILE A 323 -6.77 -14.85 6.45
N ALA A 324 -7.80 -15.68 6.54
CA ALA A 324 -9.07 -15.32 7.20
C ALA A 324 -8.92 -15.07 8.71
N SER A 325 -7.87 -15.61 9.34
CA SER A 325 -7.55 -15.40 10.75
C SER A 325 -6.72 -14.15 11.03
N MET A 326 -6.18 -13.50 9.98
CA MET A 326 -5.42 -12.25 10.12
C MET A 326 -6.34 -11.14 10.62
N GLN A 327 -5.79 -10.24 11.43
CA GLN A 327 -6.55 -9.12 11.95
C GLN A 327 -6.88 -8.10 10.85
N SER A 328 -5.91 -7.81 9.99
CA SER A 328 -6.04 -6.88 8.86
C SER A 328 -5.14 -7.35 7.72
N PRO A 329 -5.60 -8.31 6.89
CA PRO A 329 -4.87 -8.70 5.69
C PRO A 329 -4.59 -7.45 4.82
N TYR A 330 -3.34 -7.24 4.39
CA TYR A 330 -2.93 -5.93 3.87
C TYR A 330 -2.16 -5.95 2.55
N ALA A 331 -1.51 -7.05 2.20
CA ALA A 331 -0.89 -7.24 0.90
C ALA A 331 -0.80 -8.72 0.55
N LEU A 332 -0.73 -9.00 -0.74
CA LEU A 332 -0.57 -10.33 -1.31
C LEU A 332 0.51 -10.29 -2.40
N TYR A 333 1.39 -11.27 -2.39
CA TYR A 333 2.44 -11.42 -3.39
C TYR A 333 2.70 -12.90 -3.66
N ILE A 334 2.92 -13.25 -4.92
CA ILE A 334 3.34 -14.59 -5.33
C ILE A 334 4.66 -14.47 -6.06
N SER A 335 5.68 -15.15 -5.58
CA SER A 335 6.99 -15.15 -6.19
C SER A 335 6.95 -15.82 -7.57
N PRO A 336 7.41 -15.14 -8.62
CA PRO A 336 7.51 -15.78 -9.95
C PRO A 336 8.58 -16.86 -10.01
N ARG A 337 9.52 -16.87 -9.05
CA ARG A 337 10.65 -17.80 -8.99
C ARG A 337 10.28 -19.09 -8.27
N SER A 338 9.78 -18.98 -7.06
CA SER A 338 9.50 -20.13 -6.18
C SER A 338 8.05 -20.57 -6.18
N ALA A 339 7.14 -19.73 -6.69
CA ALA A 339 5.70 -19.83 -6.51
C ALA A 339 5.25 -19.81 -5.04
N HIS A 340 6.12 -19.42 -4.08
CA HIS A 340 5.70 -19.16 -2.72
C HIS A 340 4.79 -17.94 -2.70
N MET A 341 3.76 -18.00 -1.87
CA MET A 341 2.86 -16.90 -1.64
C MET A 341 3.21 -16.22 -0.32
N TYR A 342 3.18 -14.90 -0.34
CA TYR A 342 3.38 -14.06 0.84
C TYR A 342 2.14 -13.21 1.06
N ALA A 343 1.62 -13.20 2.28
CA ALA A 343 0.53 -12.33 2.68
C ALA A 343 0.95 -11.55 3.92
N SER A 344 0.58 -10.28 3.98
CA SER A 344 0.88 -9.45 5.15
C SER A 344 -0.36 -9.18 5.99
N ASP A 345 -0.14 -8.97 7.28
CA ASP A 345 -1.15 -8.54 8.25
C ASP A 345 -0.71 -7.22 8.88
N ALA A 346 -1.45 -6.14 8.63
CA ALA A 346 -1.21 -4.84 9.25
C ALA A 346 -1.70 -4.77 10.71
N ARG A 347 -2.35 -5.83 11.21
CA ARG A 347 -2.88 -5.92 12.57
C ARG A 347 -3.82 -4.73 12.88
N ALA A 348 -3.47 -3.89 13.87
CA ALA A 348 -4.26 -2.73 14.27
C ALA A 348 -3.90 -1.45 13.50
N TYR A 349 -3.19 -1.53 12.38
CA TYR A 349 -2.69 -0.39 11.56
C TYR A 349 -1.76 0.59 12.30
N ALA A 350 -1.46 0.35 13.55
CA ALA A 350 -0.61 1.20 14.39
C ALA A 350 0.51 0.43 15.10
N THR A 351 0.56 -0.88 14.87
CA THR A 351 1.55 -1.78 15.48
C THR A 351 2.37 -2.47 14.39
N ASN A 352 3.46 -3.09 14.80
CA ASN A 352 4.29 -3.91 13.92
C ASN A 352 3.45 -5.00 13.23
N GLY A 353 3.60 -5.12 11.91
CA GLY A 353 2.88 -6.09 11.10
C GLY A 353 3.56 -7.46 11.05
N TYR A 354 2.86 -8.42 10.44
CA TYR A 354 3.43 -9.73 10.12
C TYR A 354 3.46 -9.96 8.61
N VAL A 355 4.37 -10.85 8.20
CA VAL A 355 4.34 -11.51 6.89
C VAL A 355 4.25 -13.01 7.09
N TYR A 356 3.36 -13.63 6.38
CA TYR A 356 3.16 -15.08 6.33
C TYR A 356 3.66 -15.59 4.99
N GLU A 357 4.46 -16.64 5.04
CA GLU A 357 4.98 -17.34 3.88
C GLU A 357 4.27 -18.67 3.72
N PHE A 358 3.79 -18.93 2.52
CA PHE A 358 3.10 -20.19 2.16
C PHE A 358 3.84 -20.88 1.01
N SER A 359 3.82 -22.21 1.04
CA SER A 359 4.30 -23.04 -0.06
C SER A 359 3.50 -22.81 -1.35
N PRO A 360 3.97 -23.33 -2.50
CA PRO A 360 3.21 -23.29 -3.76
C PRO A 360 1.84 -23.99 -3.73
N THR A 361 1.54 -24.72 -2.65
CA THR A 361 0.23 -25.36 -2.41
C THR A 361 -0.58 -24.66 -1.31
N GLY A 362 -0.09 -23.54 -0.77
CA GLY A 362 -0.76 -22.75 0.24
C GLY A 362 -0.52 -23.23 1.69
N THR A 363 0.35 -24.19 1.93
CA THR A 363 0.70 -24.61 3.30
C THR A 363 1.53 -23.51 3.97
N LEU A 364 1.14 -23.07 5.18
CA LEU A 364 1.91 -22.10 5.96
C LEU A 364 3.30 -22.68 6.29
N LEU A 365 4.34 -21.96 5.91
CA LEU A 365 5.73 -22.30 6.16
C LEU A 365 6.32 -21.49 7.31
N ASN A 366 6.15 -20.17 7.26
CA ASN A 366 6.75 -19.24 8.20
C ASN A 366 5.82 -18.07 8.50
N ARG A 367 6.03 -17.45 9.68
CA ARG A 367 5.47 -16.16 10.05
C ARG A 367 6.59 -15.25 10.54
N TYR A 368 6.76 -14.11 9.92
CA TYR A 368 7.81 -13.13 10.22
C TYR A 368 7.22 -11.90 10.89
N LEU A 369 7.75 -11.52 12.06
CA LEU A 369 7.41 -10.26 12.71
C LEU A 369 8.24 -9.13 12.12
N LEU A 370 7.59 -8.21 11.44
CA LEU A 370 8.22 -6.98 10.97
C LEU A 370 8.32 -5.95 12.10
N ARG A 371 9.43 -5.22 12.14
CA ARG A 371 9.56 -4.03 13.00
C ARG A 371 9.17 -2.77 12.21
N GLY A 372 8.03 -2.85 11.53
CA GLY A 372 7.46 -1.80 10.71
C GLY A 372 5.94 -1.93 10.67
N VAL A 373 5.28 -0.81 10.43
CA VAL A 373 3.81 -0.68 10.44
C VAL A 373 3.29 -0.68 9.01
N ASN A 374 2.16 -1.35 8.76
CA ASN A 374 1.49 -1.43 7.46
C ASN A 374 2.39 -1.98 6.34
N PRO A 375 2.76 -3.27 6.38
CA PRO A 375 3.55 -3.90 5.32
C PRO A 375 2.71 -4.04 4.04
N SER A 376 2.94 -3.16 3.06
CA SER A 376 2.02 -2.92 1.94
C SER A 376 2.50 -3.44 0.60
N VAL A 377 3.81 -3.51 0.35
CA VAL A 377 4.34 -3.87 -0.97
C VAL A 377 5.54 -4.80 -0.86
N PHE A 378 5.55 -5.81 -1.71
CA PHE A 378 6.67 -6.74 -1.89
C PHE A 378 7.33 -6.51 -3.26
N VAL A 379 8.65 -6.59 -3.30
CA VAL A 379 9.44 -6.57 -4.55
C VAL A 379 10.49 -7.68 -4.48
N ALA A 380 10.51 -8.55 -5.48
CA ALA A 380 11.60 -9.53 -5.64
C ALA A 380 12.88 -8.88 -6.16
N LEU A 381 14.03 -9.41 -5.70
CA LEU A 381 15.38 -9.02 -6.12
C LEU A 381 16.03 -10.09 -6.99
#